data_98f13b38fd796689084d3599fe15b853
#
_entry.id   98f13b38fd796689084d3599fe15b853
#
_cell.length_a   1.000
_cell.length_b   1.000
_cell.length_c   1.000
_cell.angle_alpha   90.00
_cell.angle_beta   90.00
_cell.angle_gamma   90.00
#
_symmetry.space_group_name_H-M   'P 1'
#
loop_
_entity.id
_entity.type
_entity.pdbx_description
1 polymer ?
#
loop_
_entity_poly.entity_id
_entity_poly.type
_entity_poly.pdbx_seq_one_letter_code
_entity_poly.pdbx_strand_id
1 'polypeptide(L)'
;GKLEELSVQAMQLGAGMIIFDQELNPSQIKSITDLIELKVIDRTQLILDIFAQRAQSREGKIQVELAQLKYMLPRLATKNTAMSRLTGGIGGRGPGETKLEINRRRVRDRIARLEKALDGIKRQRRQQKARRSKKGLPVISIIGYTNAGKSTLLNTLTNSAVLAESRLFATLDPSSRRLKFPQIGRAHV
;
A
#
# COMPACT_ATOMS: atom_id res chain seq x y z
N GLY A 1 -17.83 28.89 -1.01
CA GLY A 1 -17.64 28.11 0.23
C GLY A 1 -16.21 27.64 0.38
N LYS A 2 -15.87 26.85 1.42
CA LYS A 2 -14.49 26.44 1.72
C LYS A 2 -13.72 25.78 0.55
N LEU A 3 -14.42 25.09 -0.35
CA LEU A 3 -13.78 24.49 -1.53
C LEU A 3 -13.37 25.53 -2.58
N GLU A 4 -14.15 26.59 -2.74
CA GLU A 4 -13.81 27.72 -3.63
C GLU A 4 -12.60 28.48 -3.09
N GLU A 5 -12.57 28.76 -1.77
CA GLU A 5 -11.43 29.36 -1.10
C GLU A 5 -10.15 28.52 -1.27
N LEU A 6 -10.30 27.18 -1.10
CA LEU A 6 -9.20 26.24 -1.33
C LEU A 6 -8.72 26.26 -2.79
N SER A 7 -9.63 26.36 -3.76
CA SER A 7 -9.29 26.46 -5.18
C SER A 7 -8.48 27.74 -5.47
N VAL A 8 -8.93 28.86 -4.93
CA VAL A 8 -8.23 30.15 -5.09
C VAL A 8 -6.84 30.12 -4.45
N GLN A 9 -6.72 29.58 -3.24
CA GLN A 9 -5.44 29.42 -2.56
C GLN A 9 -4.49 28.49 -3.33
N ALA A 10 -5.01 27.39 -3.84
CA ALA A 10 -4.21 26.45 -4.63
C ALA A 10 -3.67 27.09 -5.93
N MET A 11 -4.47 27.92 -6.59
CA MET A 11 -4.04 28.70 -7.76
C MET A 11 -2.98 29.72 -7.38
N GLN A 12 -3.18 30.46 -6.29
CA GLN A 12 -2.21 31.47 -5.81
C GLN A 12 -0.85 30.86 -5.46
N LEU A 13 -0.85 29.64 -4.92
CA LEU A 13 0.37 28.91 -4.56
C LEU A 13 0.98 28.13 -5.73
N GLY A 14 0.35 28.12 -6.91
CA GLY A 14 0.77 27.30 -8.03
C GLY A 14 0.78 25.80 -7.74
N ALA A 15 -0.17 25.34 -6.88
CA ALA A 15 -0.24 23.95 -6.47
C ALA A 15 -0.68 23.04 -7.63
N GLY A 16 0.06 21.95 -7.87
CA GLY A 16 -0.31 20.95 -8.87
C GLY A 16 -1.23 19.84 -8.34
N MET A 17 -1.47 19.80 -7.00
CA MET A 17 -2.23 18.75 -6.34
C MET A 17 -2.75 19.23 -4.98
N ILE A 18 -3.89 18.69 -4.55
CA ILE A 18 -4.45 18.89 -3.22
C ILE A 18 -4.47 17.56 -2.47
N ILE A 19 -3.98 17.56 -1.23
CA ILE A 19 -3.94 16.40 -0.36
C ILE A 19 -4.85 16.66 0.85
N PHE A 20 -5.84 15.77 1.04
CA PHE A 20 -6.70 15.80 2.21
C PHE A 20 -6.13 14.90 3.31
N ASP A 21 -6.04 15.40 4.54
CA ASP A 21 -5.60 14.63 5.71
C ASP A 21 -6.67 13.66 6.26
N GLN A 22 -7.77 13.51 5.56
CA GLN A 22 -8.85 12.58 5.88
C GLN A 22 -9.05 11.61 4.73
N GLU A 23 -9.60 10.43 5.03
CA GLU A 23 -10.04 9.52 3.99
C GLU A 23 -11.33 10.06 3.36
N LEU A 24 -11.33 10.17 2.03
CA LEU A 24 -12.46 10.64 1.26
C LEU A 24 -13.21 9.45 0.65
N ASN A 25 -14.53 9.49 0.73
CA ASN A 25 -15.32 8.53 -0.01
C ASN A 25 -15.34 8.85 -1.52
N PRO A 26 -15.70 7.87 -2.39
CA PRO A 26 -15.68 8.08 -3.85
C PRO A 26 -16.53 9.26 -4.32
N SER A 27 -17.67 9.53 -3.66
CA SER A 27 -18.57 10.64 -4.02
C SER A 27 -17.95 11.99 -3.67
N GLN A 28 -17.30 12.09 -2.50
CA GLN A 28 -16.60 13.30 -2.09
C GLN A 28 -15.45 13.63 -3.05
N ILE A 29 -14.61 12.62 -3.38
CA ILE A 29 -13.51 12.82 -4.35
C ILE A 29 -14.07 13.35 -5.67
N LYS A 30 -15.19 12.77 -6.15
CA LYS A 30 -15.81 13.22 -7.38
C LYS A 30 -16.28 14.66 -7.29
N SER A 31 -17.06 15.01 -6.25
CA SER A 31 -17.59 16.37 -6.07
C SER A 31 -16.48 17.41 -5.97
N ILE A 32 -15.39 17.08 -5.27
CA ILE A 32 -14.22 17.97 -5.15
C ILE A 32 -13.49 18.10 -6.49
N THR A 33 -13.27 16.99 -7.21
CA THR A 33 -12.59 17.01 -8.51
C THR A 33 -13.42 17.72 -9.58
N ASP A 34 -14.74 17.64 -9.51
CA ASP A 34 -15.63 18.35 -10.45
C ASP A 34 -15.61 19.87 -10.22
N LEU A 35 -15.25 20.33 -9.01
CA LEU A 35 -15.15 21.75 -8.65
C LEU A 35 -13.74 22.32 -8.82
N ILE A 36 -12.72 21.49 -8.66
CA ILE A 36 -11.33 21.91 -8.65
C ILE A 36 -10.59 21.14 -9.75
N GLU A 37 -10.03 21.85 -10.73
CA GLU A 37 -9.32 21.26 -11.87
C GLU A 37 -7.93 20.70 -11.49
N LEU A 38 -7.69 20.41 -10.22
CA LEU A 38 -6.44 19.88 -9.71
C LEU A 38 -6.57 18.42 -9.31
N LYS A 39 -5.45 17.72 -9.30
CA LYS A 39 -5.39 16.35 -8.79
C LYS A 39 -5.70 16.35 -7.29
N VAL A 40 -6.72 15.60 -6.91
CA VAL A 40 -7.13 15.42 -5.49
C VAL A 40 -6.78 14.01 -5.05
N ILE A 41 -6.05 13.92 -3.94
CA ILE A 41 -5.76 12.65 -3.27
C ILE A 41 -6.06 12.78 -1.78
N ASP A 42 -6.36 11.66 -1.14
CA ASP A 42 -6.56 11.59 0.30
C ASP A 42 -5.35 10.98 1.03
N ARG A 43 -5.40 10.98 2.36
CA ARG A 43 -4.36 10.42 3.21
C ARG A 43 -4.07 8.96 2.89
N THR A 44 -5.09 8.15 2.67
CA THR A 44 -4.94 6.72 2.38
C THR A 44 -4.20 6.51 1.07
N GLN A 45 -4.56 7.24 0.02
CA GLN A 45 -3.86 7.16 -1.26
C GLN A 45 -2.40 7.60 -1.14
N LEU A 46 -2.13 8.70 -0.43
CA LEU A 46 -0.75 9.17 -0.19
C LEU A 46 0.09 8.10 0.53
N ILE A 47 -0.46 7.48 1.59
CA ILE A 47 0.24 6.41 2.31
C ILE A 47 0.53 5.21 1.40
N LEU A 48 -0.44 4.80 0.59
CA LEU A 48 -0.26 3.69 -0.36
C LEU A 48 0.80 4.00 -1.42
N ASP A 49 0.87 5.24 -1.89
CA ASP A 49 1.89 5.68 -2.85
C ASP A 49 3.29 5.69 -2.21
N ILE A 50 3.41 6.14 -0.96
CA ILE A 50 4.66 6.05 -0.19
C ILE A 50 5.09 4.58 -0.02
N PHE A 51 4.15 3.69 0.32
CA PHE A 51 4.44 2.27 0.45
C PHE A 51 4.85 1.63 -0.87
N ALA A 52 4.24 2.03 -1.99
CA ALA A 52 4.62 1.54 -3.31
C ALA A 52 6.07 1.89 -3.67
N GLN A 53 6.53 3.08 -3.29
CA GLN A 53 7.91 3.50 -3.49
C GLN A 53 8.90 2.78 -2.55
N ARG A 54 8.46 2.39 -1.35
CA ARG A 54 9.31 1.81 -0.31
C ARG A 54 9.34 0.28 -0.30
N ALA A 55 8.38 -0.39 -0.91
CA ALA A 55 8.31 -1.84 -0.96
C ALA A 55 9.44 -2.40 -1.83
N GLN A 56 10.37 -3.12 -1.22
CA GLN A 56 11.50 -3.77 -1.91
C GLN A 56 11.26 -5.26 -2.10
N SER A 57 10.70 -5.94 -1.11
CA SER A 57 10.45 -7.37 -1.19
C SER A 57 9.30 -7.68 -2.16
N ARG A 58 9.34 -8.88 -2.74
CA ARG A 58 8.26 -9.39 -3.59
C ARG A 58 6.93 -9.39 -2.85
N GLU A 59 6.93 -9.77 -1.57
CA GLU A 59 5.72 -9.81 -0.76
C GLU A 59 5.19 -8.39 -0.49
N GLY A 60 6.06 -7.45 -0.08
CA GLY A 60 5.69 -6.05 0.14
C GLY A 60 5.07 -5.43 -1.12
N LYS A 61 5.68 -5.64 -2.29
CA LYS A 61 5.14 -5.15 -3.58
C LYS A 61 3.75 -5.71 -3.87
N ILE A 62 3.55 -7.03 -3.66
CA ILE A 62 2.23 -7.67 -3.85
C ILE A 62 1.19 -7.11 -2.86
N GLN A 63 1.55 -6.93 -1.60
CA GLN A 63 0.64 -6.40 -0.58
C GLN A 63 0.23 -4.96 -0.88
N VAL A 64 1.18 -4.11 -1.28
CA VAL A 64 0.90 -2.71 -1.60
C VAL A 64 0.05 -2.61 -2.88
N GLU A 65 0.40 -3.35 -3.94
CA GLU A 65 -0.40 -3.37 -5.17
C GLU A 65 -1.83 -3.85 -4.90
N LEU A 66 -1.98 -4.90 -4.08
CA LEU A 66 -3.29 -5.41 -3.68
C LEU A 66 -4.11 -4.36 -2.92
N ALA A 67 -3.47 -3.63 -1.98
CA ALA A 67 -4.12 -2.56 -1.23
C ALA A 67 -4.53 -1.40 -2.14
N GLN A 68 -3.67 -0.97 -3.06
CA GLN A 68 -3.98 0.07 -4.04
C GLN A 68 -5.15 -0.32 -4.94
N LEU A 69 -5.17 -1.54 -5.46
CA LEU A 69 -6.27 -2.00 -6.31
C LEU A 69 -7.59 -2.11 -5.55
N LYS A 70 -7.57 -2.61 -4.30
CA LYS A 70 -8.77 -2.66 -3.44
C LYS A 70 -9.29 -1.26 -3.12
N TYR A 71 -8.40 -0.32 -2.87
CA TYR A 71 -8.73 1.09 -2.64
C TYR A 71 -9.31 1.76 -3.89
N MET A 72 -8.75 1.47 -5.07
CA MET A 72 -9.20 2.06 -6.34
C MET A 72 -10.50 1.46 -6.86
N LEU A 73 -10.78 0.17 -6.61
CA LEU A 73 -11.92 -0.55 -7.19
C LEU A 73 -13.27 0.16 -7.01
N PRO A 74 -13.67 0.61 -5.80
CA PRO A 74 -14.91 1.39 -5.62
C PRO A 74 -14.87 2.77 -6.29
N ARG A 75 -13.67 3.35 -6.44
CA ARG A 75 -13.45 4.68 -7.02
C ARG A 75 -13.47 4.71 -8.55
N LEU A 76 -13.30 3.56 -9.21
CA LEU A 76 -13.46 3.43 -10.67
C LEU A 76 -14.89 3.71 -11.13
N ALA A 77 -15.88 3.51 -10.28
CA ALA A 77 -17.30 3.76 -10.61
C ALA A 77 -17.62 5.23 -10.83
N THR A 78 -16.91 6.12 -10.16
CA THR A 78 -17.24 7.55 -10.12
C THR A 78 -16.67 8.34 -11.30
N LYS A 79 -15.56 7.90 -11.88
CA LYS A 79 -14.88 8.62 -12.98
C LYS A 79 -15.61 8.60 -14.32
N ASN A 80 -16.49 7.61 -14.59
CA ASN A 80 -17.04 7.40 -15.93
C ASN A 80 -18.54 7.63 -16.07
N THR A 81 -19.25 8.04 -15.01
CA THR A 81 -20.71 8.28 -15.09
C THR A 81 -21.07 9.48 -15.97
N ALA A 82 -20.19 10.46 -16.07
CA ALA A 82 -20.40 11.63 -16.95
C ALA A 82 -20.22 11.27 -18.44
N MET A 83 -19.23 10.43 -18.76
CA MET A 83 -18.91 10.05 -20.14
C MET A 83 -19.87 8.98 -20.70
N SER A 84 -20.47 8.17 -19.82
CA SER A 84 -21.45 7.13 -20.19
C SER A 84 -22.83 7.70 -20.55
N ARG A 85 -23.18 8.89 -20.05
CA ARG A 85 -24.45 9.57 -20.38
C ARG A 85 -24.45 10.19 -21.77
N LEU A 86 -23.29 10.50 -22.34
CA LEU A 86 -23.16 11.10 -23.67
C LEU A 86 -23.22 10.07 -24.82
N THR A 87 -23.08 8.77 -24.53
CA THR A 87 -23.07 7.69 -25.54
C THR A 87 -24.39 6.91 -25.58
N GLY A 88 -25.40 7.32 -24.85
CA GLY A 88 -26.74 6.69 -24.79
C GLY A 88 -27.70 7.16 -25.88
N GLY A 89 -27.24 7.25 -27.13
CA GLY A 89 -28.12 7.42 -28.30
C GLY A 89 -28.87 6.11 -28.58
N ILE A 90 -30.17 6.22 -28.91
CA ILE A 90 -31.06 5.16 -29.41
C ILE A 90 -30.42 4.56 -30.69
N GLY A 91 -29.72 3.41 -30.57
CA GLY A 91 -29.09 2.76 -31.72
C GLY A 91 -27.84 1.93 -31.41
N GLY A 92 -27.39 1.85 -30.17
CA GLY A 92 -26.27 1.01 -29.76
C GLY A 92 -26.62 -0.49 -29.88
N ARG A 93 -25.95 -1.19 -30.80
CA ARG A 93 -26.07 -2.64 -30.99
C ARG A 93 -25.70 -3.39 -29.71
N GLY A 94 -26.66 -4.06 -29.08
CA GLY A 94 -26.48 -5.11 -28.09
C GLY A 94 -25.92 -4.69 -26.73
N PRO A 95 -26.04 -5.54 -25.69
CA PRO A 95 -25.49 -5.32 -24.36
C PRO A 95 -23.97 -5.56 -24.37
N GLY A 96 -23.20 -4.67 -25.05
CA GLY A 96 -21.75 -4.67 -24.96
C GLY A 96 -21.31 -4.21 -23.59
N GLU A 97 -20.37 -4.92 -22.99
CA GLU A 97 -19.74 -4.53 -21.72
C GLU A 97 -19.15 -3.10 -21.85
N THR A 98 -19.53 -2.21 -20.95
CA THR A 98 -18.99 -0.85 -20.95
C THR A 98 -17.49 -0.88 -20.63
N LYS A 99 -16.73 0.11 -21.12
CA LYS A 99 -15.30 0.26 -20.78
C LYS A 99 -15.06 0.19 -19.26
N LEU A 100 -16.02 0.68 -18.48
CA LEU A 100 -15.96 0.63 -17.03
C LEU A 100 -16.06 -0.80 -16.48
N GLU A 101 -16.96 -1.60 -17.01
CA GLU A 101 -17.13 -3.01 -16.60
C GLU A 101 -15.91 -3.84 -16.95
N ILE A 102 -15.36 -3.64 -18.14
CA ILE A 102 -14.12 -4.28 -18.56
C ILE A 102 -12.96 -3.91 -17.60
N ASN A 103 -12.82 -2.64 -17.26
CA ASN A 103 -11.79 -2.18 -16.33
C ASN A 103 -11.99 -2.76 -14.93
N ARG A 104 -13.22 -2.77 -14.43
CA ARG A 104 -13.55 -3.39 -13.14
C ARG A 104 -13.24 -4.88 -13.11
N ARG A 105 -13.57 -5.61 -14.18
CA ARG A 105 -13.25 -7.03 -14.30
C ARG A 105 -11.74 -7.24 -14.28
N ARG A 106 -10.98 -6.52 -15.08
CA ARG A 106 -9.50 -6.58 -15.09
C ARG A 106 -8.90 -6.34 -13.71
N VAL A 107 -9.39 -5.34 -12.97
CA VAL A 107 -8.92 -5.05 -11.62
C VAL A 107 -9.28 -6.19 -10.66
N ARG A 108 -10.49 -6.75 -10.71
CA ARG A 108 -10.88 -7.91 -9.89
C ARG A 108 -10.03 -9.13 -10.19
N ASP A 109 -9.79 -9.43 -11.47
CA ASP A 109 -8.93 -10.53 -11.88
C ASP A 109 -7.49 -10.34 -11.38
N ARG A 110 -6.99 -9.11 -11.40
CA ARG A 110 -5.67 -8.78 -10.87
C ARG A 110 -5.63 -8.97 -9.34
N ILE A 111 -6.64 -8.52 -8.61
CA ILE A 111 -6.79 -8.74 -7.17
C ILE A 111 -6.75 -10.23 -6.85
N ALA A 112 -7.55 -11.06 -7.54
CA ALA A 112 -7.59 -12.49 -7.30
C ALA A 112 -6.23 -13.18 -7.55
N ARG A 113 -5.50 -12.77 -8.59
CA ARG A 113 -4.14 -13.27 -8.87
C ARG A 113 -3.16 -12.89 -7.76
N LEU A 114 -3.21 -11.66 -7.27
CA LEU A 114 -2.34 -11.18 -6.19
C LEU A 114 -2.65 -11.86 -4.86
N GLU A 115 -3.92 -12.08 -4.53
CA GLU A 115 -4.34 -12.83 -3.35
C GLU A 115 -3.82 -14.26 -3.38
N LYS A 116 -3.96 -14.95 -4.52
CA LYS A 116 -3.41 -16.31 -4.72
C LYS A 116 -1.87 -16.33 -4.56
N ALA A 117 -1.18 -15.34 -5.11
CA ALA A 117 0.27 -15.22 -4.98
C ALA A 117 0.69 -15.00 -3.52
N LEU A 118 -0.04 -14.13 -2.78
CA LEU A 118 0.20 -13.86 -1.38
C LEU A 118 -0.02 -15.10 -0.50
N ASP A 119 -1.05 -15.89 -0.78
CA ASP A 119 -1.31 -17.15 -0.07
C ASP A 119 -0.21 -18.19 -0.31
N GLY A 120 0.38 -18.22 -1.51
CA GLY A 120 1.57 -19.02 -1.79
C GLY A 120 2.76 -18.63 -0.90
N ILE A 121 3.03 -17.33 -0.78
CA ILE A 121 4.10 -16.81 0.08
C ILE A 121 3.83 -17.13 1.56
N LYS A 122 2.58 -16.96 2.03
CA LYS A 122 2.17 -17.29 3.41
C LYS A 122 2.41 -18.78 3.73
N ARG A 123 2.06 -19.69 2.79
CA ARG A 123 2.31 -21.13 2.95
C ARG A 123 3.81 -21.43 3.07
N GLN A 124 4.62 -20.83 2.22
CA GLN A 124 6.07 -20.99 2.24
C GLN A 124 6.68 -20.49 3.57
N ARG A 125 6.23 -19.35 4.10
CA ARG A 125 6.63 -18.83 5.41
C ARG A 125 6.21 -19.77 6.55
N ARG A 126 4.99 -20.33 6.52
CA ARG A 126 4.55 -21.33 7.52
C ARG A 126 5.47 -22.55 7.53
N GLN A 127 5.85 -23.07 6.37
CA GLN A 127 6.78 -24.19 6.28
C GLN A 127 8.17 -23.84 6.85
N GLN A 128 8.70 -22.65 6.52
CA GLN A 128 9.97 -22.19 7.08
C GLN A 128 9.90 -22.03 8.59
N LYS A 129 8.80 -21.47 9.12
CA LYS A 129 8.58 -21.35 10.57
C LYS A 129 8.52 -22.72 11.24
N ALA A 130 7.80 -23.67 10.68
CA ALA A 130 7.72 -25.05 11.18
C ALA A 130 9.09 -25.73 11.21
N ARG A 131 9.92 -25.55 10.17
CA ARG A 131 11.30 -26.09 10.15
C ARG A 131 12.19 -25.47 11.24
N ARG A 132 12.05 -24.16 11.54
CA ARG A 132 12.79 -23.49 12.63
C ARG A 132 12.33 -24.00 13.99
N SER A 133 11.02 -24.13 14.19
CA SER A 133 10.45 -24.69 15.43
C SER A 133 10.94 -26.10 15.72
N LYS A 134 10.96 -26.98 14.69
CA LYS A 134 11.51 -28.36 14.84
C LYS A 134 12.99 -28.37 15.24
N LYS A 135 13.76 -27.32 14.92
CA LYS A 135 15.17 -27.19 15.33
C LYS A 135 15.35 -26.53 16.69
N GLY A 136 14.27 -26.29 17.45
CA GLY A 136 14.33 -25.64 18.76
C GLY A 136 14.85 -24.18 18.75
N LEU A 137 14.84 -23.51 17.59
CA LEU A 137 15.37 -22.15 17.50
C LEU A 137 14.35 -21.15 18.02
N PRO A 138 14.66 -20.39 19.10
CA PRO A 138 13.79 -19.35 19.60
C PRO A 138 13.68 -18.21 18.58
N VAL A 139 12.47 -17.64 18.47
CA VAL A 139 12.21 -16.49 17.58
C VAL A 139 11.78 -15.31 18.46
N ILE A 140 12.54 -14.23 18.38
CA ILE A 140 12.26 -12.97 19.07
C ILE A 140 11.71 -11.99 18.04
N SER A 141 10.60 -11.31 18.35
CA SER A 141 9.99 -10.30 17.48
C SER A 141 10.13 -8.91 18.09
N ILE A 142 10.66 -7.96 17.30
CA ILE A 142 10.76 -6.55 17.67
C ILE A 142 9.55 -5.84 17.04
N ILE A 143 8.67 -5.30 17.86
CA ILE A 143 7.45 -4.57 17.45
C ILE A 143 7.49 -3.15 18.02
N GLY A 144 6.88 -2.21 17.29
CA GLY A 144 6.78 -0.81 17.71
C GLY A 144 6.36 0.10 16.54
N TYR A 145 6.08 1.35 16.84
CA TYR A 145 5.68 2.37 15.85
C TYR A 145 6.78 2.64 14.81
N THR A 146 6.38 3.27 13.71
CA THR A 146 7.33 3.79 12.72
C THR A 146 8.29 4.77 13.41
N ASN A 147 9.56 4.72 13.01
CA ASN A 147 10.64 5.54 13.58
C ASN A 147 10.94 5.33 15.07
N ALA A 148 10.49 4.22 15.67
CA ALA A 148 10.79 3.87 17.07
C ALA A 148 12.15 3.15 17.27
N GLY A 149 13.05 3.21 16.30
CA GLY A 149 14.39 2.62 16.42
C GLY A 149 14.48 1.10 16.24
N LYS A 150 13.41 0.42 15.78
CA LYS A 150 13.42 -1.06 15.60
C LYS A 150 14.55 -1.58 14.72
N SER A 151 14.78 -0.94 13.58
CA SER A 151 15.85 -1.34 12.63
C SER A 151 17.23 -1.07 13.20
N THR A 152 17.40 0.02 13.93
CA THR A 152 18.64 0.35 14.66
C THR A 152 18.94 -0.71 15.71
N LEU A 153 17.95 -1.06 16.55
CA LEU A 153 18.09 -2.11 17.55
C LEU A 153 18.45 -3.46 16.92
N LEU A 154 17.76 -3.84 15.84
CA LEU A 154 18.05 -5.08 15.11
C LEU A 154 19.50 -5.08 14.58
N ASN A 155 19.96 -3.98 13.99
CA ASN A 155 21.32 -3.85 13.48
C ASN A 155 22.35 -3.97 14.60
N THR A 156 22.12 -3.29 15.73
CA THR A 156 23.02 -3.36 16.90
C THR A 156 23.12 -4.79 17.45
N LEU A 157 22.00 -5.48 17.59
CA LEU A 157 21.96 -6.83 18.14
C LEU A 157 22.53 -7.89 17.20
N THR A 158 22.46 -7.70 15.88
CA THR A 158 22.80 -8.73 14.90
C THR A 158 24.01 -8.38 14.04
N ASN A 159 24.59 -7.21 14.27
CA ASN A 159 25.69 -6.66 13.46
C ASN A 159 25.34 -6.67 11.96
N SER A 160 24.12 -6.30 11.61
CA SER A 160 23.59 -6.29 10.24
C SER A 160 23.37 -4.86 9.74
N ALA A 161 23.31 -4.68 8.42
CA ALA A 161 23.04 -3.41 7.77
C ALA A 161 21.63 -3.38 7.18
N VAL A 162 20.61 -3.49 8.02
CA VAL A 162 19.22 -3.23 7.61
C VAL A 162 19.03 -1.73 7.50
N LEU A 163 18.31 -1.27 6.46
CA LEU A 163 18.01 0.14 6.26
C LEU A 163 17.36 0.74 7.51
N ALA A 164 18.06 1.65 8.16
CA ALA A 164 17.60 2.40 9.32
C ALA A 164 17.74 3.89 9.01
N GLU A 165 16.64 4.53 8.63
CA GLU A 165 16.58 5.97 8.37
C GLU A 165 15.64 6.64 9.37
N SER A 166 15.92 7.90 9.71
CA SER A 166 15.06 8.73 10.57
C SER A 166 13.80 9.22 9.85
N ARG A 167 13.25 8.43 8.93
CA ARG A 167 12.06 8.75 8.15
C ARG A 167 10.92 7.83 8.50
N LEU A 168 9.70 8.36 8.49
CA LEU A 168 8.49 7.55 8.61
C LEU A 168 8.43 6.54 7.45
N PHE A 169 8.03 5.30 7.78
CA PHE A 169 7.92 4.19 6.82
C PHE A 169 9.23 3.83 6.08
N ALA A 170 10.38 4.09 6.68
CA ALA A 170 11.68 3.70 6.11
C ALA A 170 11.78 2.19 5.87
N THR A 171 11.20 1.38 6.75
CA THR A 171 11.18 -0.08 6.66
C THR A 171 9.72 -0.55 6.58
N LEU A 172 9.29 -1.01 5.41
CA LEU A 172 7.98 -1.62 5.20
C LEU A 172 8.05 -3.15 5.32
N ASP A 173 9.11 -3.74 4.79
CA ASP A 173 9.28 -5.19 4.74
C ASP A 173 9.80 -5.74 6.08
N PRO A 174 9.23 -6.86 6.59
CA PRO A 174 9.75 -7.51 7.78
C PRO A 174 11.13 -8.08 7.52
N SER A 175 12.11 -7.65 8.30
CA SER A 175 13.49 -8.15 8.26
C SER A 175 13.71 -9.22 9.32
N SER A 176 14.39 -10.30 8.96
CA SER A 176 14.75 -11.39 9.88
C SER A 176 16.26 -11.60 9.86
N ARG A 177 16.88 -11.64 11.03
CA ARG A 177 18.33 -11.83 11.19
C ARG A 177 18.59 -12.88 12.24
N ARG A 178 19.74 -13.54 12.12
CA ARG A 178 20.19 -14.52 13.11
C ARG A 178 21.02 -13.78 14.17
N LEU A 179 20.61 -13.89 15.41
CA LEU A 179 21.40 -13.44 16.55
C LEU A 179 22.50 -14.46 16.82
N LYS A 180 23.75 -14.01 16.86
CA LYS A 180 24.90 -14.81 17.27
C LYS A 180 25.27 -14.36 18.67
N PHE A 181 25.15 -15.26 19.65
CA PHE A 181 25.69 -15.00 20.96
C PHE A 181 27.19 -15.31 20.95
N PRO A 182 28.04 -14.52 21.62
CA PRO A 182 29.40 -14.91 21.85
C PRO A 182 29.38 -16.29 22.55
N GLN A 183 30.23 -17.20 22.11
CA GLN A 183 30.41 -18.47 22.83
C GLN A 183 30.96 -18.12 24.21
N ILE A 184 30.15 -18.23 25.24
CA ILE A 184 30.63 -18.23 26.60
C ILE A 184 31.40 -19.54 26.71
N GLY A 185 32.73 -19.43 26.83
CA GLY A 185 33.62 -20.59 27.02
C GLY A 185 33.03 -21.45 28.14
N ARG A 186 32.95 -22.76 27.92
CA ARG A 186 32.62 -23.69 28.97
C ARG A 186 33.70 -23.52 30.02
N ALA A 187 33.38 -22.92 31.14
CA ALA A 187 34.18 -23.03 32.33
C ALA A 187 34.22 -24.52 32.67
N HIS A 188 35.37 -25.17 32.50
CA HIS A 188 35.59 -26.48 33.10
C HIS A 188 35.69 -26.23 34.61
N VAL A 189 34.71 -26.71 35.35
CA VAL A 189 34.76 -26.93 36.78
C VAL A 189 35.39 -28.30 37.01
#